data_a32870ad1604aaff3530905cbcb55865
#
_entry.id   a32870ad1604aaff3530905cbcb55865
#
_cell.length_a   1.000
_cell.length_b   1.000
_cell.length_c   1.000
_cell.angle_alpha   90.00
_cell.angle_beta   90.00
_cell.angle_gamma   90.00
#
_symmetry.space_group_name_H-M   'P 1'
#
loop_
_entity.id
_entity.type
_entity.pdbx_description
1 polymer ?
#
loop_
_entity_poly.entity_id
_entity_poly.type
_entity_poly.pdbx_seq_one_letter_code
_entity_poly.pdbx_strand_id
1 'polypeptide(L)'
;HPATDSVDDLAKALLDDGLTIRWYMDALLRGTYPDDVLSFLGKDAPQVADGDMAAIRQPLDFLGINYYTRNVSGTGVPRDLAHSGANVTDMGWEVFPDGLCELLERLRADYPLPPVYIMENGAAYRDQLVDGRVADVDRISYLRSHIEAVADALATGVDLRGYFVWSLLDNFEWADGYTKRFGIVYVDYETQRRIPKDSAIWYRTLCLAANARSARPLPAGVKG
;
A
#
# COMPACT_ATOMS: atom_id res chain seq x y z
N HIS A 1 3.08 12.24 -5.82
CA HIS A 1 2.91 12.88 -7.14
C HIS A 1 2.87 14.38 -7.00
N PRO A 2 3.46 15.17 -7.94
CA PRO A 2 3.25 16.62 -7.97
C PRO A 2 1.80 16.93 -8.39
N ALA A 3 1.25 18.04 -7.88
CA ALA A 3 -0.09 18.50 -8.28
C ALA A 3 -0.12 19.04 -9.71
N THR A 4 0.97 19.66 -10.14
CA THR A 4 1.20 20.16 -11.50
C THR A 4 2.67 19.96 -11.89
N ASP A 5 3.00 20.19 -13.17
CA ASP A 5 4.39 20.13 -13.67
C ASP A 5 5.18 21.43 -13.34
N SER A 6 4.70 22.28 -12.44
CA SER A 6 5.43 23.46 -11.99
C SER A 6 6.68 23.07 -11.20
N VAL A 7 7.72 23.89 -11.28
CA VAL A 7 8.97 23.66 -10.54
C VAL A 7 8.73 23.54 -9.04
N ASP A 8 7.82 24.34 -8.49
CA ASP A 8 7.49 24.36 -7.06
C ASP A 8 6.78 23.07 -6.63
N ASP A 9 5.81 22.59 -7.42
CA ASP A 9 5.07 21.36 -7.10
C ASP A 9 5.97 20.12 -7.25
N LEU A 10 6.84 20.11 -8.26
CA LEU A 10 7.84 19.05 -8.45
C LEU A 10 8.85 19.03 -7.27
N ALA A 11 9.35 20.19 -6.85
CA ALA A 11 10.28 20.29 -5.72
C ALA A 11 9.61 19.83 -4.42
N LYS A 12 8.35 20.22 -4.22
CA LYS A 12 7.58 19.78 -3.05
C LYS A 12 7.32 18.27 -3.07
N ALA A 13 6.94 17.70 -4.20
CA ALA A 13 6.73 16.26 -4.32
C ALA A 13 8.03 15.48 -4.05
N LEU A 14 9.17 15.97 -4.53
CA LEU A 14 10.48 15.35 -4.26
C LEU A 14 10.83 15.39 -2.77
N LEU A 15 10.55 16.50 -2.09
CA LEU A 15 10.78 16.61 -0.65
C LEU A 15 9.84 15.70 0.16
N ASP A 16 8.54 15.68 -0.19
CA ASP A 16 7.55 14.83 0.49
C ASP A 16 7.91 13.34 0.30
N ASP A 17 8.36 12.95 -0.89
CA ASP A 17 8.91 11.62 -1.17
C ASP A 17 10.16 11.34 -0.33
N GLY A 18 11.03 12.32 -0.23
CA GLY A 18 12.21 12.25 0.61
C GLY A 18 11.88 11.96 2.07
N LEU A 19 10.91 12.67 2.62
CA LEU A 19 10.49 12.54 4.02
C LEU A 19 9.70 11.25 4.32
N THR A 20 8.99 10.70 3.32
CA THR A 20 8.06 9.57 3.55
C THR A 20 8.59 8.24 3.04
N ILE A 21 9.33 8.22 1.94
CA ILE A 21 9.81 6.99 1.30
C ILE A 21 11.32 6.90 1.36
N ARG A 22 12.06 7.86 0.75
CA ARG A 22 13.52 7.79 0.66
C ARG A 22 14.21 7.85 2.04
N TRP A 23 13.61 8.52 3.02
CA TRP A 23 14.12 8.52 4.39
C TRP A 23 14.37 7.12 4.94
N TYR A 24 13.42 6.23 4.71
CA TYR A 24 13.51 4.84 5.17
C TYR A 24 14.30 3.97 4.18
N MET A 25 14.02 4.09 2.89
CA MET A 25 14.61 3.23 1.89
C MET A 25 16.13 3.44 1.75
N ASP A 26 16.60 4.69 1.75
CA ASP A 26 18.03 5.00 1.69
C ASP A 26 18.75 4.52 2.96
N ALA A 27 18.15 4.73 4.13
CA ALA A 27 18.74 4.27 5.38
C ALA A 27 18.88 2.73 5.42
N LEU A 28 17.81 2.01 5.05
CA LEU A 28 17.78 0.55 5.11
C LEU A 28 18.65 -0.10 4.02
N LEU A 29 18.65 0.42 2.80
CA LEU A 29 19.25 -0.26 1.64
C LEU A 29 20.57 0.36 1.17
N ARG A 30 20.78 1.67 1.41
CA ARG A 30 22.01 2.39 1.05
C ARG A 30 22.91 2.69 2.25
N GLY A 31 22.34 2.76 3.47
CA GLY A 31 23.05 3.12 4.69
C GLY A 31 23.34 4.62 4.77
N THR A 32 22.48 5.45 4.20
CA THR A 32 22.56 6.92 4.23
C THR A 32 21.17 7.50 4.35
N TYR A 33 21.05 8.71 4.85
CA TYR A 33 19.84 9.52 4.69
C TYR A 33 19.93 10.37 3.42
N PRO A 34 18.79 10.76 2.80
CA PRO A 34 18.78 11.63 1.62
C PRO A 34 19.35 13.01 1.93
N ASP A 35 20.35 13.48 1.17
CA ASP A 35 21.04 14.76 1.40
C ASP A 35 20.12 15.97 1.29
N ASP A 36 19.15 15.94 0.37
CA ASP A 36 18.16 17.00 0.21
C ASP A 36 17.25 17.14 1.44
N VAL A 37 16.87 16.01 2.05
CA VAL A 37 16.07 15.99 3.28
C VAL A 37 16.91 16.47 4.48
N LEU A 38 18.14 15.99 4.61
CA LEU A 38 19.05 16.48 5.66
C LEU A 38 19.28 18.00 5.55
N SER A 39 19.46 18.51 4.33
CA SER A 39 19.60 19.94 4.05
C SER A 39 18.34 20.73 4.42
N PHE A 40 17.15 20.17 4.13
CA PHE A 40 15.87 20.78 4.51
C PHE A 40 15.68 20.83 6.03
N LEU A 41 16.01 19.76 6.74
CA LEU A 41 15.91 19.68 8.20
C LEU A 41 16.95 20.58 8.90
N GLY A 42 18.11 20.80 8.30
CA GLY A 42 19.16 21.67 8.83
C GLY A 42 19.54 21.31 10.27
N LYS A 43 19.33 22.23 11.19
CA LYS A 43 19.63 22.03 12.62
C LYS A 43 18.75 20.99 13.32
N ASP A 44 17.60 20.67 12.74
CA ASP A 44 16.65 19.71 13.26
C ASP A 44 16.89 18.29 12.69
N ALA A 45 17.92 18.13 11.83
CA ALA A 45 18.35 16.83 11.34
C ALA A 45 18.86 15.96 12.50
N PRO A 46 18.61 14.64 12.48
CA PRO A 46 19.10 13.76 13.52
C PRO A 46 20.64 13.74 13.53
N GLN A 47 21.21 13.66 14.73
CA GLN A 47 22.62 13.39 14.88
C GLN A 47 22.88 11.90 14.69
N VAL A 48 23.60 11.57 13.63
CA VAL A 48 23.98 10.18 13.33
C VAL A 48 25.31 9.88 14.02
N ALA A 49 25.31 8.95 14.97
CA ALA A 49 26.54 8.53 15.64
C ALA A 49 27.33 7.50 14.79
N ASP A 50 28.59 7.35 15.12
CA ASP A 50 29.44 6.33 14.47
C ASP A 50 28.84 4.93 14.66
N GLY A 51 28.56 4.25 13.54
CA GLY A 51 28.00 2.90 13.54
C GLY A 51 26.47 2.83 13.39
N ASP A 52 25.72 3.93 13.56
CA ASP A 52 24.26 3.93 13.46
C ASP A 52 23.78 3.42 12.08
N MET A 53 24.35 3.97 11.01
CA MET A 53 23.93 3.57 9.66
C MET A 53 24.33 2.13 9.33
N ALA A 54 25.41 1.62 9.90
CA ALA A 54 25.78 0.21 9.77
C ALA A 54 24.82 -0.69 10.56
N ALA A 55 24.31 -0.24 11.71
CA ALA A 55 23.29 -0.96 12.47
C ALA A 55 21.94 -0.97 11.79
N ILE A 56 21.57 0.13 11.09
CA ILE A 56 20.30 0.25 10.34
C ILE A 56 20.35 -0.60 9.07
N ARG A 57 21.44 -0.52 8.29
CA ARG A 57 21.62 -1.25 7.04
C ARG A 57 22.01 -2.70 7.28
N GLN A 58 21.08 -3.49 7.78
CA GLN A 58 21.26 -4.94 7.89
C GLN A 58 20.65 -5.68 6.69
N PRO A 59 21.14 -6.88 6.34
CA PRO A 59 20.47 -7.72 5.34
C PRO A 59 19.01 -7.96 5.71
N LEU A 60 18.10 -7.77 4.75
CA LEU A 60 16.68 -7.99 4.94
C LEU A 60 16.24 -9.26 4.21
N ASP A 61 15.43 -10.09 4.87
CA ASP A 61 14.83 -11.27 4.26
C ASP A 61 13.72 -10.89 3.27
N PHE A 62 13.01 -9.81 3.55
CA PHE A 62 11.98 -9.23 2.68
C PHE A 62 11.71 -7.76 3.02
N LEU A 63 11.03 -7.06 2.12
CA LEU A 63 10.47 -5.73 2.33
C LEU A 63 8.95 -5.81 2.37
N GLY A 64 8.33 -5.33 3.44
CA GLY A 64 6.89 -5.17 3.57
C GLY A 64 6.45 -3.76 3.19
N ILE A 65 5.43 -3.64 2.34
CA ILE A 65 4.88 -2.35 1.88
C ILE A 65 3.39 -2.30 2.24
N ASN A 66 2.98 -1.17 2.81
CA ASN A 66 1.58 -0.82 3.02
C ASN A 66 1.21 0.24 1.98
N TYR A 67 0.13 0.02 1.23
CA TYR A 67 -0.34 0.96 0.22
C TYR A 67 -1.86 1.11 0.30
N TYR A 68 -2.36 2.33 0.35
CA TYR A 68 -3.79 2.63 0.37
C TYR A 68 -4.19 3.64 -0.71
N THR A 69 -3.35 4.64 -0.93
CA THR A 69 -3.59 5.74 -1.85
C THR A 69 -2.27 6.42 -2.20
N ARG A 70 -2.29 7.32 -3.18
CA ARG A 70 -1.16 8.22 -3.44
C ARG A 70 -1.26 9.49 -2.63
N ASN A 71 -0.13 10.15 -2.42
CA ASN A 71 -0.08 11.54 -1.98
C ASN A 71 0.11 12.46 -3.18
N VAL A 72 -0.66 13.53 -3.24
CA VAL A 72 -0.49 14.60 -4.22
C VAL A 72 0.05 15.85 -3.50
N SER A 73 1.24 16.29 -3.91
CA SER A 73 1.98 17.39 -3.30
C SER A 73 1.92 18.62 -4.19
N GLY A 74 1.58 19.78 -3.62
CA GLY A 74 1.57 21.04 -4.37
C GLY A 74 0.66 22.08 -3.78
N THR A 75 0.58 23.23 -4.46
CA THR A 75 -0.32 24.32 -4.15
C THR A 75 -1.66 24.09 -4.83
N GLY A 76 -2.78 24.28 -4.10
CA GLY A 76 -4.12 24.15 -4.66
C GLY A 76 -4.68 22.72 -4.75
N VAL A 77 -3.98 21.73 -4.16
CA VAL A 77 -4.55 20.39 -4.01
C VAL A 77 -5.79 20.47 -3.12
N PRO A 78 -6.96 20.01 -3.56
CA PRO A 78 -8.15 20.00 -2.73
C PRO A 78 -7.91 19.15 -1.47
N ARG A 79 -8.16 19.71 -0.29
CA ARG A 79 -8.09 18.94 0.97
C ARG A 79 -9.20 17.89 1.08
N ASP A 80 -10.26 18.06 0.31
CA ASP A 80 -11.42 17.18 0.26
C ASP A 80 -11.63 16.69 -1.16
N LEU A 81 -11.04 15.54 -1.46
CA LEU A 81 -11.13 14.87 -2.75
C LEU A 81 -12.55 14.36 -3.05
N ALA A 82 -13.35 14.10 -2.02
CA ALA A 82 -14.73 13.62 -2.21
C ALA A 82 -15.61 14.63 -2.97
N HIS A 83 -15.32 15.92 -2.81
CA HIS A 83 -16.03 16.99 -3.54
C HIS A 83 -15.46 17.28 -4.93
N SER A 84 -14.32 16.70 -5.29
CA SER A 84 -13.70 16.87 -6.63
C SER A 84 -14.25 15.92 -7.69
N GLY A 85 -15.16 15.00 -7.33
CA GLY A 85 -15.65 13.94 -8.21
C GLY A 85 -14.69 12.74 -8.35
N ALA A 86 -13.63 12.71 -7.59
CA ALA A 86 -12.72 11.57 -7.53
C ALA A 86 -13.42 10.34 -6.91
N ASN A 87 -13.03 9.14 -7.34
CA ASN A 87 -13.43 7.90 -6.67
C ASN A 87 -12.66 7.80 -5.34
N VAL A 88 -13.37 7.93 -4.22
CA VAL A 88 -12.77 7.94 -2.89
C VAL A 88 -13.40 6.89 -1.97
N THR A 89 -12.62 6.40 -1.02
CA THR A 89 -13.06 5.51 0.05
C THR A 89 -13.83 6.29 1.13
N ASP A 90 -14.37 5.60 2.13
CA ASP A 90 -15.02 6.25 3.30
C ASP A 90 -14.02 7.02 4.19
N MET A 91 -12.71 6.82 3.99
CA MET A 91 -11.64 7.64 4.59
C MET A 91 -11.41 8.95 3.83
N GLY A 92 -12.06 9.17 2.68
CA GLY A 92 -11.77 10.28 1.79
C GLY A 92 -10.49 10.11 0.97
N TRP A 93 -9.93 8.91 0.94
CA TRP A 93 -8.71 8.61 0.17
C TRP A 93 -9.05 8.25 -1.26
N GLU A 94 -8.30 8.79 -2.21
CA GLU A 94 -8.45 8.47 -3.63
C GLU A 94 -8.16 6.99 -3.89
N VAL A 95 -9.01 6.35 -4.70
CA VAL A 95 -8.74 5.00 -5.21
C VAL A 95 -7.79 5.11 -6.39
N PHE A 96 -6.51 4.82 -6.18
CA PHE A 96 -5.46 5.00 -7.19
C PHE A 96 -4.56 3.77 -7.31
N PRO A 97 -5.03 2.71 -7.99
CA PRO A 97 -4.29 1.44 -8.11
C PRO A 97 -2.98 1.57 -8.89
N ASP A 98 -2.93 2.43 -9.93
CA ASP A 98 -1.73 2.64 -10.75
C ASP A 98 -0.52 3.07 -9.90
N GLY A 99 -0.74 3.87 -8.86
CA GLY A 99 0.32 4.30 -7.96
C GLY A 99 0.99 3.16 -7.19
N LEU A 100 0.31 2.03 -6.99
CA LEU A 100 0.95 0.84 -6.42
C LEU A 100 1.94 0.22 -7.41
N CYS A 101 1.58 0.09 -8.68
CA CYS A 101 2.47 -0.39 -9.72
C CYS A 101 3.67 0.55 -9.89
N GLU A 102 3.42 1.85 -10.05
CA GLU A 102 4.44 2.89 -10.19
C GLU A 102 5.43 2.89 -9.02
N LEU A 103 4.94 2.76 -7.77
CA LEU A 103 5.78 2.67 -6.59
C LEU A 103 6.70 1.45 -6.64
N LEU A 104 6.15 0.29 -6.95
CA LEU A 104 6.91 -0.97 -7.00
C LEU A 104 7.98 -0.96 -8.10
N GLU A 105 7.66 -0.46 -9.29
CA GLU A 105 8.59 -0.32 -10.40
C GLU A 105 9.72 0.66 -10.05
N ARG A 106 9.38 1.81 -9.48
CA ARG A 106 10.35 2.80 -9.05
C ARG A 106 11.29 2.24 -7.98
N LEU A 107 10.76 1.61 -6.93
CA LEU A 107 11.59 1.03 -5.88
C LEU A 107 12.55 -0.02 -6.44
N ARG A 108 12.09 -0.85 -7.40
CA ARG A 108 12.94 -1.82 -8.08
C ARG A 108 14.03 -1.15 -8.92
N ALA A 109 13.74 -0.02 -9.56
CA ALA A 109 14.72 0.72 -10.36
C ALA A 109 15.77 1.40 -9.47
N ASP A 110 15.35 1.94 -8.33
CA ASP A 110 16.18 2.77 -7.46
C ASP A 110 17.01 1.96 -6.45
N TYR A 111 16.56 0.74 -6.08
CA TYR A 111 17.13 -0.03 -4.97
C TYR A 111 17.36 -1.50 -5.30
N PRO A 112 18.40 -2.13 -4.72
CA PRO A 112 18.58 -3.58 -4.74
C PRO A 112 17.59 -4.23 -3.77
N LEU A 113 16.33 -4.37 -4.19
CA LEU A 113 15.26 -4.86 -3.32
C LEU A 113 15.45 -6.33 -2.94
N PRO A 114 15.21 -6.70 -1.67
CA PRO A 114 14.87 -8.08 -1.31
C PRO A 114 13.48 -8.44 -1.85
N PRO A 115 13.02 -9.69 -1.69
CA PRO A 115 11.63 -10.05 -1.99
C PRO A 115 10.64 -9.08 -1.34
N VAL A 116 9.60 -8.69 -2.08
CA VAL A 116 8.59 -7.71 -1.63
C VAL A 116 7.28 -8.40 -1.28
N TYR A 117 6.63 -7.92 -0.24
CA TYR A 117 5.26 -8.29 0.14
C TYR A 117 4.41 -7.03 0.30
N ILE A 118 3.21 -7.02 -0.25
CA ILE A 118 2.20 -6.03 0.14
C ILE A 118 1.58 -6.54 1.45
N MET A 119 1.95 -5.89 2.55
CA MET A 119 1.53 -6.29 3.90
C MET A 119 0.16 -5.74 4.27
N GLU A 120 -0.21 -4.60 3.67
CA GLU A 120 -1.52 -4.02 3.82
C GLU A 120 -1.95 -3.32 2.53
N ASN A 121 -3.15 -3.65 2.08
CA ASN A 121 -3.89 -2.91 1.06
C ASN A 121 -5.38 -3.16 1.25
N GLY A 122 -6.19 -2.12 1.29
CA GLY A 122 -7.61 -2.23 1.54
C GLY A 122 -8.31 -0.88 1.61
N ALA A 123 -9.61 -0.90 1.81
CA ALA A 123 -10.42 0.31 1.84
C ALA A 123 -11.58 0.20 2.84
N ALA A 124 -11.87 1.32 3.52
CA ALA A 124 -13.07 1.44 4.30
C ALA A 124 -14.24 1.86 3.42
N TYR A 125 -15.39 1.22 3.64
CA TYR A 125 -16.68 1.58 3.03
C TYR A 125 -17.80 1.49 4.06
N ARG A 126 -18.94 2.17 3.76
CA ARG A 126 -20.15 2.15 4.63
C ARG A 126 -20.93 0.87 4.43
N ASP A 127 -20.41 -0.21 5.00
CA ASP A 127 -21.02 -1.53 4.89
C ASP A 127 -22.38 -1.58 5.60
N GLN A 128 -23.35 -2.21 4.94
CA GLN A 128 -24.67 -2.44 5.49
C GLN A 128 -24.96 -3.93 5.55
N LEU A 129 -25.39 -4.40 6.72
CA LEU A 129 -25.86 -5.77 6.89
C LEU A 129 -27.36 -5.83 6.56
N VAL A 130 -27.69 -6.48 5.44
CA VAL A 130 -29.06 -6.67 4.97
C VAL A 130 -29.31 -8.17 4.82
N ASP A 131 -30.32 -8.68 5.47
CA ASP A 131 -30.72 -10.11 5.44
C ASP A 131 -29.55 -11.09 5.69
N GLY A 132 -28.67 -10.71 6.62
CA GLY A 132 -27.50 -11.54 6.99
C GLY A 132 -26.33 -11.49 6.04
N ARG A 133 -26.32 -10.61 5.04
CA ARG A 133 -25.28 -10.44 4.02
C ARG A 133 -24.80 -8.99 3.96
N VAL A 134 -23.53 -8.81 3.65
CA VAL A 134 -22.92 -7.52 3.33
C VAL A 134 -22.40 -7.56 1.90
N ALA A 135 -23.10 -6.84 1.01
CA ALA A 135 -22.75 -6.74 -0.42
C ALA A 135 -21.82 -5.52 -0.64
N ASP A 136 -20.54 -5.70 -0.41
CA ASP A 136 -19.51 -4.66 -0.46
C ASP A 136 -18.80 -4.59 -1.83
N VAL A 137 -19.58 -4.31 -2.87
CA VAL A 137 -19.12 -4.30 -4.27
C VAL A 137 -17.99 -3.30 -4.54
N ASP A 138 -18.00 -2.15 -3.84
CA ASP A 138 -16.96 -1.13 -3.98
C ASP A 138 -15.62 -1.64 -3.44
N ARG A 139 -15.62 -2.40 -2.32
CA ARG A 139 -14.40 -3.03 -1.81
C ARG A 139 -13.89 -4.11 -2.75
N ILE A 140 -14.77 -4.89 -3.37
CA ILE A 140 -14.35 -5.85 -4.41
C ILE A 140 -13.71 -5.13 -5.59
N SER A 141 -14.27 -4.02 -6.04
CA SER A 141 -13.71 -3.20 -7.13
C SER A 141 -12.34 -2.67 -6.76
N TYR A 142 -12.19 -2.09 -5.55
CA TYR A 142 -10.91 -1.61 -5.02
C TYR A 142 -9.84 -2.71 -5.01
N LEU A 143 -10.14 -3.85 -4.39
CA LEU A 143 -9.20 -4.96 -4.28
C LEU A 143 -8.81 -5.53 -5.65
N ARG A 144 -9.77 -5.63 -6.56
CA ARG A 144 -9.52 -6.14 -7.92
C ARG A 144 -8.54 -5.24 -8.66
N SER A 145 -8.78 -3.93 -8.72
CA SER A 145 -7.93 -3.01 -9.44
C SER A 145 -6.51 -2.95 -8.86
N HIS A 146 -6.36 -3.01 -7.54
CA HIS A 146 -5.02 -3.04 -6.91
C HIS A 146 -4.30 -4.38 -7.14
N ILE A 147 -5.00 -5.50 -7.17
CA ILE A 147 -4.40 -6.80 -7.50
C ILE A 147 -4.03 -6.88 -8.99
N GLU A 148 -4.78 -6.24 -9.87
CA GLU A 148 -4.41 -6.07 -11.28
C GLU A 148 -3.12 -5.24 -11.40
N ALA A 149 -3.00 -4.11 -10.68
CA ALA A 149 -1.76 -3.32 -10.62
C ALA A 149 -0.56 -4.13 -10.06
N VAL A 150 -0.80 -5.00 -9.09
CA VAL A 150 0.23 -5.95 -8.61
C VAL A 150 0.65 -6.92 -9.71
N ALA A 151 -0.29 -7.42 -10.51
CA ALA A 151 0.03 -8.31 -11.63
C ALA A 151 0.85 -7.60 -12.72
N ASP A 152 0.57 -6.32 -12.98
CA ASP A 152 1.35 -5.49 -13.89
C ASP A 152 2.78 -5.29 -13.38
N ALA A 153 2.97 -4.97 -12.10
CA ALA A 153 4.30 -4.87 -11.49
C ALA A 153 5.08 -6.19 -11.53
N LEU A 154 4.42 -7.33 -11.33
CA LEU A 154 5.05 -8.65 -11.51
C LEU A 154 5.51 -8.87 -12.95
N ALA A 155 4.73 -8.42 -13.94
CA ALA A 155 5.08 -8.55 -15.36
C ALA A 155 6.33 -7.72 -15.73
N THR A 156 6.62 -6.62 -15.03
CA THR A 156 7.85 -5.83 -15.20
C THR A 156 9.05 -6.40 -14.44
N GLY A 157 8.86 -7.48 -13.67
CA GLY A 157 9.93 -8.21 -13.00
C GLY A 157 10.20 -7.81 -11.55
N VAL A 158 9.24 -7.18 -10.87
CA VAL A 158 9.28 -7.01 -9.41
C VAL A 158 9.16 -8.38 -8.73
N ASP A 159 10.06 -8.71 -7.81
CA ASP A 159 9.96 -9.97 -7.02
C ASP A 159 8.95 -9.82 -5.88
N LEU A 160 7.68 -9.69 -6.23
CA LEU A 160 6.59 -9.62 -5.26
C LEU A 160 6.05 -11.02 -4.96
N ARG A 161 6.06 -11.42 -3.69
CA ARG A 161 5.76 -12.80 -3.27
C ARG A 161 4.49 -12.96 -2.47
N GLY A 162 3.87 -11.88 -2.02
CA GLY A 162 2.65 -11.95 -1.24
C GLY A 162 1.85 -10.67 -1.23
N TYR A 163 0.54 -10.83 -1.01
CA TYR A 163 -0.40 -9.73 -0.89
C TYR A 163 -1.40 -10.02 0.22
N PHE A 164 -1.53 -9.10 1.17
CA PHE A 164 -2.41 -9.21 2.31
C PHE A 164 -3.42 -8.06 2.32
N VAL A 165 -4.68 -8.43 2.46
CA VAL A 165 -5.76 -7.44 2.56
C VAL A 165 -5.78 -6.84 3.96
N TRP A 166 -5.81 -5.52 4.05
CA TRP A 166 -6.20 -4.82 5.27
C TRP A 166 -7.70 -4.51 5.23
N SER A 167 -8.51 -5.12 6.10
CA SER A 167 -8.12 -6.09 7.13
C SER A 167 -9.01 -7.33 7.07
N LEU A 168 -8.66 -8.37 7.81
CA LEU A 168 -9.49 -9.57 7.91
C LEU A 168 -10.85 -9.26 8.56
N LEU A 169 -10.84 -8.60 9.71
CA LEU A 169 -12.02 -8.25 10.49
C LEU A 169 -12.19 -6.74 10.57
N ASP A 170 -13.42 -6.25 10.60
CA ASP A 170 -13.66 -4.89 11.07
C ASP A 170 -13.06 -4.72 12.47
N ASN A 171 -12.32 -3.64 12.70
CA ASN A 171 -11.57 -3.41 13.92
C ASN A 171 -11.56 -1.94 14.31
N PHE A 172 -10.78 -1.59 15.34
CA PHE A 172 -10.59 -0.24 15.82
C PHE A 172 -9.62 0.52 14.89
N GLU A 173 -10.13 1.56 14.21
CA GLU A 173 -9.37 2.38 13.26
C GLU A 173 -8.86 3.67 13.92
N TRP A 174 -7.87 3.56 14.77
CA TRP A 174 -7.18 4.69 15.40
C TRP A 174 -8.14 5.81 15.88
N ALA A 175 -7.97 7.03 15.36
CA ALA A 175 -8.79 8.19 15.73
C ALA A 175 -10.26 8.08 15.29
N ASP A 176 -10.57 7.26 14.28
CA ASP A 176 -11.92 7.01 13.78
C ASP A 176 -12.67 5.95 14.61
N GLY A 177 -12.00 5.27 15.55
CA GLY A 177 -12.60 4.26 16.39
C GLY A 177 -13.21 3.11 15.58
N TYR A 178 -14.46 2.78 15.83
CA TYR A 178 -15.21 1.72 15.14
C TYR A 178 -16.09 2.22 14.01
N THR A 179 -15.94 3.47 13.59
CA THR A 179 -16.78 4.08 12.53
C THR A 179 -16.36 3.70 11.13
N LYS A 180 -15.09 3.33 10.93
CA LYS A 180 -14.52 2.91 9.65
C LYS A 180 -14.40 1.39 9.59
N ARG A 181 -14.84 0.80 8.48
CA ARG A 181 -14.89 -0.65 8.30
C ARG A 181 -13.98 -1.07 7.14
N PHE A 182 -12.78 -1.54 7.48
CA PHE A 182 -11.81 -2.07 6.51
C PHE A 182 -11.94 -3.58 6.29
N GLY A 183 -12.52 -4.30 7.27
CA GLY A 183 -12.56 -5.74 7.25
C GLY A 183 -13.24 -6.32 6.01
N ILE A 184 -12.76 -7.46 5.53
CA ILE A 184 -13.51 -8.31 4.60
C ILE A 184 -14.51 -9.20 5.34
N VAL A 185 -14.44 -9.24 6.66
CA VAL A 185 -15.43 -9.86 7.53
C VAL A 185 -16.06 -8.78 8.40
N TYR A 186 -17.36 -8.64 8.28
CA TYR A 186 -18.16 -7.72 9.10
C TYR A 186 -18.20 -8.21 10.54
N VAL A 187 -17.92 -7.31 11.48
CA VAL A 187 -18.11 -7.54 12.92
C VAL A 187 -19.33 -6.75 13.39
N ASP A 188 -20.33 -7.47 13.83
CA ASP A 188 -21.41 -6.87 14.61
C ASP A 188 -20.86 -6.59 16.01
N TYR A 189 -20.58 -5.33 16.31
CA TYR A 189 -19.91 -4.96 17.55
C TYR A 189 -20.74 -5.21 18.82
N GLU A 190 -22.07 -5.27 18.71
CA GLU A 190 -22.95 -5.54 19.82
C GLU A 190 -22.98 -7.04 20.16
N THR A 191 -23.18 -7.88 19.14
CA THR A 191 -23.34 -9.35 19.31
C THR A 191 -22.04 -10.11 19.14
N GLN A 192 -20.99 -9.46 18.63
CA GLN A 192 -19.70 -10.07 18.29
C GLN A 192 -19.79 -11.14 17.20
N ARG A 193 -20.86 -11.15 16.42
CA ARG A 193 -20.97 -12.05 15.25
C ARG A 193 -20.02 -11.60 14.15
N ARG A 194 -19.38 -12.57 13.48
CA ARG A 194 -18.51 -12.36 12.33
C ARG A 194 -19.24 -12.88 11.09
N ILE A 195 -19.40 -12.01 10.11
CA ILE A 195 -20.14 -12.29 8.88
C ILE A 195 -19.21 -12.01 7.71
N PRO A 196 -18.75 -13.05 6.95
CA PRO A 196 -17.98 -12.80 5.74
C PRO A 196 -18.75 -11.90 4.78
N LYS A 197 -18.10 -10.83 4.32
CA LYS A 197 -18.64 -9.94 3.29
C LYS A 197 -18.47 -10.58 1.91
N ASP A 198 -19.11 -10.04 0.89
CA ASP A 198 -18.95 -10.55 -0.48
C ASP A 198 -17.49 -10.45 -0.93
N SER A 199 -16.75 -9.43 -0.49
CA SER A 199 -15.30 -9.30 -0.74
C SER A 199 -14.49 -10.46 -0.17
N ALA A 200 -14.85 -11.01 1.00
CA ALA A 200 -14.18 -12.18 1.56
C ALA A 200 -14.38 -13.41 0.69
N ILE A 201 -15.61 -13.61 0.19
CA ILE A 201 -15.94 -14.74 -0.67
C ILE A 201 -15.18 -14.63 -2.00
N TRP A 202 -15.14 -13.41 -2.58
CA TRP A 202 -14.38 -13.13 -3.80
C TRP A 202 -12.87 -13.36 -3.59
N TYR A 203 -12.28 -12.79 -2.52
CA TYR A 203 -10.85 -12.92 -2.23
C TYR A 203 -10.43 -14.37 -1.96
N ARG A 204 -11.28 -15.14 -1.24
CA ARG A 204 -11.07 -16.58 -1.07
C ARG A 204 -10.93 -17.30 -2.42
N THR A 205 -11.77 -16.96 -3.40
CA THR A 205 -11.71 -17.58 -4.73
C THR A 205 -10.38 -17.30 -5.42
N LEU A 206 -9.87 -16.07 -5.29
CA LEU A 206 -8.55 -15.69 -5.81
C LEU A 206 -7.41 -16.47 -5.14
N CYS A 207 -7.42 -16.55 -3.80
CA CYS A 207 -6.41 -17.30 -3.04
C CYS A 207 -6.37 -18.79 -3.42
N LEU A 208 -7.54 -19.41 -3.58
CA LEU A 208 -7.63 -20.82 -4.00
C LEU A 208 -7.09 -21.01 -5.43
N ALA A 209 -7.36 -20.08 -6.34
CA ALA A 209 -6.85 -20.15 -7.71
C ALA A 209 -5.31 -19.97 -7.76
N ALA A 210 -4.76 -19.06 -6.96
CA ALA A 210 -3.32 -18.87 -6.83
C ALA A 210 -2.62 -20.12 -6.29
N ASN A 211 -3.14 -20.70 -5.21
CA ASN A 211 -2.60 -21.92 -4.62
C ASN A 211 -2.63 -23.11 -5.60
N ALA A 212 -3.69 -23.26 -6.39
CA ALA A 212 -3.80 -24.31 -7.38
C ALA A 212 -2.76 -24.17 -8.52
N ARG A 213 -2.35 -22.95 -8.86
CA ARG A 213 -1.28 -22.67 -9.83
C ARG A 213 0.10 -22.99 -9.25
N SER A 214 0.36 -22.64 -8.00
CA SER A 214 1.62 -22.91 -7.30
C SER A 214 1.84 -24.39 -7.03
N ALA A 215 0.78 -25.18 -6.89
CA ALA A 215 0.84 -26.62 -6.69
C ALA A 215 1.04 -27.43 -8.00
N ARG A 216 1.01 -26.78 -9.18
CA ARG A 216 1.32 -27.48 -10.43
C ARG A 216 2.83 -27.71 -10.53
N PRO A 217 3.30 -28.97 -10.70
CA PRO A 217 4.71 -29.20 -10.98
C PRO A 217 5.12 -28.43 -12.25
N LEU A 218 6.29 -27.80 -12.21
CA LEU A 218 6.88 -27.17 -13.40
C LEU A 218 6.96 -28.22 -14.52
N PRO A 219 6.66 -27.87 -15.77
CA PRO A 219 6.79 -28.79 -16.90
C PRO A 219 8.22 -29.32 -16.94
N ALA A 220 8.35 -30.65 -16.95
CA ALA A 220 9.63 -31.34 -17.03
C ALA A 220 10.36 -30.89 -18.32
N GLY A 221 11.39 -30.03 -18.21
CA GLY A 221 12.16 -29.60 -19.38
C GLY A 221 12.84 -28.23 -19.30
N VAL A 222 12.60 -27.41 -18.31
CA VAL A 222 13.35 -26.17 -18.14
C VAL A 222 14.55 -26.45 -17.20
N LYS A 223 15.68 -26.81 -17.79
CA LYS A 223 16.98 -26.76 -17.08
C LYS A 223 17.40 -25.29 -17.00
N GLY A 224 17.57 -24.79 -15.76
CA GLY A 224 18.17 -23.50 -15.46
C GLY A 224 19.63 -23.39 -15.86
#